data_afb55eeef16a41ec0c54b817626ab34f
#
_entry.id   afb55eeef16a41ec0c54b817626ab34f
#
_cell.length_a   1.000
_cell.length_b   1.000
_cell.length_c   1.000
_cell.angle_alpha   90.00
_cell.angle_beta   90.00
_cell.angle_gamma   90.00
#
_symmetry.space_group_name_H-M   'P 1'
#
loop_
_entity.id
_entity.type
_entity.pdbx_description
1 polymer ?
#
loop_
_entity_poly.entity_id
_entity_poly.type
_entity_poly.pdbx_seq_one_letter_code
_entity_poly.pdbx_strand_id
1 'polypeptide(L)'
;MQFNYSIQWAFGKEGKEIDLILFRCIEQNSSVCFCCCRGDVPKALQKFQELLKLVESNARSIFAEVSFGGHITANCRDESVLFHMEKETDDAISVFSLRIPFSVCAPVFRNLCKELSDILSKQ
;
A
#
# COMPACT_ATOMS: atom_id res chain seq x y z
N MET A 1 -6.10 -8.50 15.20
CA MET A 1 -5.86 -7.19 14.55
C MET A 1 -6.64 -7.12 13.25
N GLN A 2 -7.44 -6.08 13.07
CA GLN A 2 -8.18 -5.86 11.83
C GLN A 2 -7.44 -4.84 10.95
N PHE A 3 -6.95 -5.32 9.84
CA PHE A 3 -6.24 -4.52 8.85
C PHE A 3 -6.88 -4.76 7.49
N ASN A 4 -7.33 -3.70 6.85
CA ASN A 4 -8.09 -3.77 5.62
C ASN A 4 -7.62 -2.72 4.62
N TYR A 5 -7.89 -2.96 3.36
CA TYR A 5 -7.70 -1.97 2.31
C TYR A 5 -9.03 -1.57 1.69
N SER A 6 -9.06 -0.40 1.11
CA SER A 6 -10.13 0.02 0.20
C SER A 6 -9.54 0.83 -0.94
N ILE A 7 -10.14 0.72 -2.11
CA ILE A 7 -9.76 1.51 -3.27
C ILE A 7 -10.79 2.61 -3.45
N GLN A 8 -10.34 3.85 -3.47
CA GLN A 8 -11.20 4.98 -3.82
C GLN A 8 -10.99 5.31 -5.29
N TRP A 9 -12.09 5.39 -6.01
CA TRP A 9 -12.11 5.60 -7.45
C TRP A 9 -12.46 7.03 -7.78
N ALA A 10 -11.87 7.56 -8.84
CA ALA A 10 -12.23 8.84 -9.44
C ALA A 10 -12.68 8.59 -10.88
N PHE A 11 -13.44 9.53 -11.44
CA PHE A 11 -13.84 9.48 -12.84
C PHE A 11 -12.88 10.36 -13.65
N GLY A 12 -12.08 9.73 -14.50
CA GLY A 12 -11.21 10.41 -15.44
C GLY A 12 -11.83 10.53 -16.82
N LYS A 13 -11.06 11.07 -17.76
CA LYS A 13 -11.52 11.23 -19.16
C LYS A 13 -11.77 9.90 -19.86
N GLU A 14 -11.07 8.85 -19.43
CA GLU A 14 -11.15 7.51 -20.02
C GLU A 14 -11.92 6.52 -19.16
N GLY A 15 -12.67 7.00 -18.16
CA GLY A 15 -13.46 6.16 -17.27
C GLY A 15 -12.95 6.16 -15.83
N LYS A 16 -13.02 4.99 -15.21
CA LYS A 16 -12.74 4.81 -13.79
C LYS A 16 -11.23 4.72 -13.53
N GLU A 17 -10.72 5.58 -12.66
CA GLU A 17 -9.32 5.63 -12.29
C GLU A 17 -9.16 5.43 -10.78
N ILE A 18 -8.00 4.92 -10.35
CA ILE A 18 -7.69 4.86 -8.93
C ILE A 18 -7.31 6.26 -8.45
N ASP A 19 -8.06 6.77 -7.46
CA ASP A 19 -7.71 8.00 -6.78
C ASP A 19 -6.70 7.71 -5.67
N LEU A 20 -7.03 6.77 -4.77
CA LEU A 20 -6.10 6.33 -3.74
C LEU A 20 -6.43 4.92 -3.27
N ILE A 21 -5.44 4.28 -2.67
CA ILE A 21 -5.59 3.02 -1.95
C ILE A 21 -5.35 3.31 -0.48
N LEU A 22 -6.35 3.01 0.34
CA LEU A 22 -6.34 3.28 1.77
C LEU A 22 -6.10 1.99 2.53
N PHE A 23 -5.12 1.96 3.41
CA PHE A 23 -4.93 0.89 4.38
C PHE A 23 -5.31 1.38 5.77
N ARG A 24 -6.10 0.60 6.47
CA ARG A 24 -6.63 0.99 7.77
C ARG A 24 -6.44 -0.12 8.79
N CYS A 25 -5.88 0.24 9.95
CA CYS A 25 -5.82 -0.62 11.13
C CYS A 25 -6.80 -0.09 12.17
N ILE A 26 -7.86 -0.85 12.43
CA ILE A 26 -8.98 -0.39 13.27
C ILE A 26 -8.57 -0.26 14.73
N GLU A 27 -7.82 -1.23 15.27
CA GLU A 27 -7.41 -1.22 16.68
C GLU A 27 -6.51 -0.05 17.04
N GLN A 28 -5.71 0.42 16.10
CA GLN A 28 -4.82 1.56 16.30
C GLN A 28 -5.47 2.88 15.91
N ASN A 29 -6.69 2.84 15.37
CA ASN A 29 -7.38 3.98 14.80
C ASN A 29 -6.48 4.75 13.81
N SER A 30 -5.70 4.00 13.04
CA SER A 30 -4.68 4.53 12.13
C SER A 30 -4.97 4.13 10.70
N SER A 31 -4.65 5.01 9.77
CA SER A 31 -4.78 4.74 8.35
C SER A 31 -3.62 5.31 7.57
N VAL A 32 -3.24 4.62 6.51
CA VAL A 32 -2.22 5.08 5.56
C VAL A 32 -2.85 5.12 4.18
N CYS A 33 -2.73 6.26 3.53
CA CYS A 33 -3.27 6.47 2.19
C CYS A 33 -2.14 6.45 1.18
N PHE A 34 -2.23 5.58 0.19
CA PHE A 34 -1.29 5.56 -0.92
C PHE A 34 -1.96 6.14 -2.16
N CYS A 35 -1.50 7.31 -2.56
CA CYS A 35 -1.87 7.86 -3.87
C CYS A 35 -0.97 7.17 -4.91
N CYS A 36 -1.47 6.08 -5.48
CA CYS A 36 -0.73 5.36 -6.49
C CYS A 36 -0.91 6.02 -7.85
N CYS A 37 0.06 6.85 -8.26
CA CYS A 37 0.21 7.27 -9.66
C CYS A 37 -1.12 7.41 -10.41
N ARG A 38 -1.97 8.30 -10.04
CA ARG A 38 -3.31 8.61 -10.59
C ARG A 38 -3.71 7.75 -11.80
N GLY A 39 -4.49 6.71 -11.56
CA GLY A 39 -5.02 5.87 -12.63
C GLY A 39 -4.12 4.78 -13.16
N ASP A 40 -2.84 4.75 -12.76
CA ASP A 40 -1.90 3.76 -13.26
C ASP A 40 -2.03 2.45 -12.48
N VAL A 41 -3.04 1.66 -12.86
CA VAL A 41 -3.30 0.35 -12.26
C VAL A 41 -2.12 -0.61 -12.45
N PRO A 42 -1.45 -0.69 -13.63
CA PRO A 42 -0.28 -1.55 -13.80
C PRO A 42 0.84 -1.26 -12.81
N LYS A 43 1.17 0.03 -12.57
CA LYS A 43 2.20 0.40 -11.61
C LYS A 43 1.81 0.05 -10.18
N ALA A 44 0.56 0.33 -9.80
CA ALA A 44 0.05 -0.03 -8.48
C ALA A 44 0.16 -1.55 -8.26
N LEU A 45 -0.29 -2.34 -9.23
CA LEU A 45 -0.19 -3.80 -9.17
C LEU A 45 1.25 -4.25 -9.01
N GLN A 46 2.18 -3.71 -9.79
CA GLN A 46 3.60 -4.07 -9.70
C GLN A 46 4.16 -3.81 -8.30
N LYS A 47 3.87 -2.65 -7.72
CA LYS A 47 4.34 -2.28 -6.38
C LYS A 47 3.81 -3.22 -5.30
N PHE A 48 2.53 -3.53 -5.34
CA PHE A 48 1.93 -4.41 -4.34
C PHE A 48 2.31 -5.87 -4.55
N GLN A 49 2.59 -6.31 -5.78
CA GLN A 49 3.17 -7.62 -6.04
C GLN A 49 4.58 -7.74 -5.45
N GLU A 50 5.40 -6.69 -5.55
CA GLU A 50 6.72 -6.65 -4.91
C GLU A 50 6.60 -6.81 -3.39
N LEU A 51 5.68 -6.05 -2.76
CA LEU A 51 5.44 -6.15 -1.32
C LEU A 51 4.94 -7.54 -0.92
N LEU A 52 4.01 -8.09 -1.68
CA LEU A 52 3.48 -9.43 -1.40
C LEU A 52 4.58 -10.48 -1.47
N LYS A 53 5.42 -10.41 -2.49
CA LYS A 53 6.55 -11.33 -2.64
C LYS A 53 7.50 -11.25 -1.45
N LEU A 54 7.82 -10.05 -0.98
CA LEU A 54 8.68 -9.85 0.19
C LEU A 54 8.05 -10.42 1.46
N VAL A 55 6.77 -10.17 1.66
CA VAL A 55 6.02 -10.68 2.82
C VAL A 55 5.95 -12.20 2.82
N GLU A 56 5.74 -12.81 1.67
CA GLU A 56 5.62 -14.28 1.54
C GLU A 56 6.96 -14.99 1.55
N SER A 57 8.06 -14.30 1.28
CA SER A 57 9.38 -14.92 1.23
C SER A 57 9.96 -15.30 2.59
N ASN A 58 9.35 -14.86 3.68
CA ASN A 58 9.80 -15.13 5.05
C ASN A 58 11.28 -14.71 5.29
N ALA A 59 11.73 -13.73 4.56
CA ALA A 59 13.12 -13.26 4.63
C ALA A 59 13.34 -12.45 5.91
N ARG A 60 13.73 -13.15 6.98
CA ARG A 60 13.89 -12.58 8.32
C ARG A 60 15.01 -11.56 8.44
N SER A 61 15.95 -11.60 7.53
CA SER A 61 17.18 -10.81 7.61
C SER A 61 17.33 -9.77 6.50
N ILE A 62 16.37 -9.66 5.61
CA ILE A 62 16.46 -8.74 4.48
C ILE A 62 15.62 -7.50 4.73
N PHE A 63 16.28 -6.37 4.75
CA PHE A 63 15.65 -5.09 4.70
C PHE A 63 15.30 -4.80 3.23
N ALA A 64 14.03 -4.59 2.97
CA ALA A 64 13.57 -4.27 1.63
C ALA A 64 12.54 -3.15 1.70
N GLU A 65 12.59 -2.27 0.74
CA GLU A 65 11.77 -1.08 0.70
C GLU A 65 11.08 -0.97 -0.66
N VAL A 66 9.80 -0.61 -0.61
CA VAL A 66 9.02 -0.26 -1.81
C VAL A 66 8.50 1.16 -1.62
N SER A 67 8.84 2.05 -2.53
CA SER A 67 8.46 3.46 -2.47
C SER A 67 7.27 3.78 -3.35
N PHE A 68 6.41 4.64 -2.84
CA PHE A 68 5.22 5.15 -3.53
C PHE A 68 5.26 6.67 -3.54
N GLY A 69 5.54 7.25 -4.71
CA GLY A 69 5.48 8.69 -4.89
C GLY A 69 6.43 9.55 -4.05
N GLY A 70 7.55 9.00 -3.60
CA GLY A 70 8.59 9.76 -2.92
C GLY A 70 8.36 10.10 -1.44
N HIS A 71 7.11 10.08 -0.98
CA HIS A 71 6.76 10.45 0.41
C HIS A 71 6.21 9.29 1.23
N ILE A 72 5.95 8.16 0.59
CA ILE A 72 5.37 6.99 1.23
C ILE A 72 6.28 5.82 0.93
N THR A 73 6.70 5.12 1.96
CA THR A 73 7.52 3.92 1.83
C THR A 73 6.93 2.78 2.65
N ALA A 74 7.17 1.56 2.21
CA ALA A 74 6.85 0.36 2.96
C ALA A 74 8.12 -0.46 3.09
N ASN A 75 8.52 -0.73 4.32
CA ASN A 75 9.72 -1.49 4.65
C ASN A 75 9.34 -2.85 5.21
N CYS A 76 9.92 -3.91 4.66
CA CYS A 76 9.75 -5.26 5.21
C CYS A 76 10.91 -5.56 6.16
N ARG A 77 10.62 -5.61 7.45
CA ARG A 77 11.63 -5.82 8.48
C ARG A 77 11.00 -6.50 9.69
N ASP A 78 11.74 -7.42 10.31
CA ASP A 78 11.34 -8.11 11.55
C ASP A 78 9.96 -8.77 11.43
N GLU A 79 9.69 -9.43 10.31
CA GLU A 79 8.40 -10.10 10.04
C GLU A 79 7.20 -9.14 10.07
N SER A 80 7.46 -7.86 9.85
CA SER A 80 6.42 -6.82 9.79
C SER A 80 6.64 -5.92 8.58
N VAL A 81 5.56 -5.30 8.11
CA VAL A 81 5.63 -4.21 7.16
C VAL A 81 5.47 -2.90 7.94
N LEU A 82 6.45 -2.04 7.82
CA LEU A 82 6.41 -0.70 8.37
C LEU A 82 6.05 0.27 7.25
N PHE A 83 4.84 0.80 7.31
CA PHE A 83 4.41 1.87 6.41
C PHE A 83 4.87 3.20 7.01
N HIS A 84 5.54 4.00 6.22
CA HIS A 84 6.05 5.30 6.63
C HIS A 84 5.58 6.36 5.65
N MET A 85 4.95 7.40 6.16
CA MET A 85 4.44 8.49 5.36
C MET A 85 4.90 9.81 5.94
N GLU A 86 5.45 10.68 5.08
CA GLU A 86 5.83 12.04 5.46
C GLU A 86 4.95 13.03 4.71
N LYS A 87 4.50 14.04 5.41
CA LYS A 87 3.77 15.15 4.83
C LYS A 87 4.44 16.46 5.23
N GLU A 88 4.90 17.20 4.24
CA GLU A 88 5.44 18.53 4.43
C GLU A 88 4.35 19.58 4.21
N THR A 89 4.27 20.52 5.14
CA THR A 89 3.53 21.76 4.97
C THR A 89 4.51 22.91 5.15
N ASP A 90 4.10 24.15 4.84
CA ASP A 90 4.98 25.32 4.94
C ASP A 90 5.54 25.52 6.37
N ASP A 91 4.83 25.06 7.38
CA ASP A 91 5.15 25.31 8.77
C ASP A 91 5.59 24.06 9.55
N ALA A 92 5.46 22.85 8.98
CA ALA A 92 5.73 21.62 9.72
C ALA A 92 5.99 20.42 8.83
N ILE A 93 6.69 19.43 9.37
CA ILE A 93 6.84 18.10 8.80
C ILE A 93 6.08 17.13 9.70
N SER A 94 5.08 16.45 9.14
CA SER A 94 4.35 15.41 9.86
C SER A 94 4.83 14.03 9.41
N VAL A 95 5.15 13.18 10.37
CA VAL A 95 5.60 11.80 10.11
C VAL A 95 4.57 10.85 10.71
N PHE A 96 4.16 9.87 9.92
CA PHE A 96 3.22 8.85 10.35
C PHE A 96 3.78 7.47 10.02
N SER A 97 3.69 6.54 10.98
CA SER A 97 4.15 5.18 10.82
C SER A 97 3.10 4.18 11.28
N LEU A 98 2.94 3.09 10.53
CA LEU A 98 2.04 2.01 10.86
C LEU A 98 2.77 0.70 10.66
N ARG A 99 2.87 -0.13 11.71
CA ARG A 99 3.56 -1.41 11.69
C ARG A 99 2.57 -2.56 11.75
N ILE A 100 2.60 -3.42 10.73
CA ILE A 100 1.66 -4.53 10.61
C ILE A 100 2.44 -5.83 10.40
N PRO A 101 2.16 -6.90 11.17
CA PRO A 101 2.82 -8.19 10.98
C PRO A 101 2.57 -8.78 9.60
N PHE A 102 3.54 -9.55 9.09
CA PHE A 102 3.42 -10.22 7.78
C PHE A 102 2.18 -11.09 7.68
N SER A 103 1.86 -11.83 8.76
CA SER A 103 0.68 -12.71 8.78
C SER A 103 -0.63 -11.96 8.57
N VAL A 104 -0.68 -10.69 8.96
CA VAL A 104 -1.85 -9.82 8.78
C VAL A 104 -1.83 -9.15 7.41
N CYS A 105 -0.67 -8.76 6.92
CA CYS A 105 -0.51 -8.09 5.62
C CYS A 105 -0.73 -9.04 4.43
N ALA A 106 -0.25 -10.28 4.52
CA ALA A 106 -0.24 -11.20 3.38
C ALA A 106 -1.63 -11.38 2.74
N PRO A 107 -2.70 -11.73 3.50
CA PRO A 107 -4.01 -11.88 2.89
C PRO A 107 -4.55 -10.56 2.30
N VAL A 108 -4.25 -9.43 2.93
CA VAL A 108 -4.69 -8.11 2.45
C VAL A 108 -4.02 -7.78 1.11
N PHE A 109 -2.70 -7.92 1.02
CA PHE A 109 -1.98 -7.67 -0.22
C PHE A 109 -2.35 -8.66 -1.33
N ARG A 110 -2.59 -9.92 -0.97
CA ARG A 110 -3.03 -10.95 -1.93
C ARG A 110 -4.37 -10.57 -2.55
N ASN A 111 -5.33 -10.17 -1.73
CA ASN A 111 -6.65 -9.73 -2.19
C ASN A 111 -6.58 -8.47 -3.03
N LEU A 112 -5.75 -7.51 -2.62
CA LEU A 112 -5.54 -6.26 -3.37
C LEU A 112 -4.94 -6.54 -4.75
N CYS A 113 -3.90 -7.36 -4.82
CA CYS A 113 -3.27 -7.72 -6.09
C CYS A 113 -4.24 -8.46 -7.02
N LYS A 114 -5.07 -9.33 -6.45
CA LYS A 114 -6.10 -10.03 -7.23
C LYS A 114 -7.12 -9.05 -7.80
N GLU A 115 -7.59 -8.11 -7.00
CA GLU A 115 -8.56 -7.10 -7.45
C GLU A 115 -7.99 -6.22 -8.55
N LEU A 116 -6.76 -5.75 -8.39
CA LEU A 116 -6.08 -4.94 -9.40
C LEU A 116 -5.84 -5.73 -10.70
N SER A 117 -5.46 -6.98 -10.58
CA SER A 117 -5.28 -7.88 -11.74
C SER A 117 -6.59 -8.11 -12.49
N ASP A 118 -7.70 -8.32 -11.77
CA ASP A 118 -9.02 -8.48 -12.36
C ASP A 118 -9.47 -7.23 -13.11
N ILE A 119 -9.18 -6.06 -12.57
CA ILE A 119 -9.48 -4.78 -13.21
C ILE A 119 -8.72 -4.66 -14.54
N LEU A 120 -7.43 -4.99 -14.54
CA LEU A 120 -6.61 -4.95 -15.76
C LEU A 120 -7.11 -5.90 -16.83
N SER A 121 -7.59 -7.09 -16.45
CA SER A 121 -8.08 -8.07 -17.41
C SER A 121 -9.39 -7.67 -18.09
N LYS A 122 -10.10 -6.70 -17.53
CA LYS A 122 -11.37 -6.19 -18.07
C LYS A 122 -11.22 -4.94 -18.93
N GLN A 123 -10.02 -4.43 -19.05
CA GLN A 123 -9.75 -3.25 -19.88
C GLN A 123 -9.43 -3.61 -21.32
#